data_00a5e2482cb53d3ea570eb652fd6a483
#
_entry.id   00a5e2482cb53d3ea570eb652fd6a483
#
_cell.length_a   1.000
_cell.length_b   1.000
_cell.length_c   1.000
_cell.angle_alpha   90.00
_cell.angle_beta   90.00
_cell.angle_gamma   90.00
#
_symmetry.space_group_name_H-M   'P 1'
#
loop_
_entity.id
_entity.type
_entity.pdbx_description
1 polymer ?
#
loop_
_entity_poly.entity_id
_entity_poly.type
_entity_poly.pdbx_seq_one_letter_code
_entity_poly.pdbx_strand_id
1 'polypeptide(L)'
;MQPTRCDAVERFHVCVTDTLAGRTSTTTGIHRMHSTRKALLLLFALISLAGCGDQTPATTASLSTATVLSAQEPSAPIVTGDVATDGLNWFNYRRQQAGLAALLRSDTIDRAAGAHANYQQINSVTTHEENPTLPGYTGVNVRQRLLAAGLNLPAEGYADAEVIAATQQSDGFAAAEGLLSAVYHRFVIFEPTFNQVGAGTSTRVDGATWFTANLVLSPPAAGLVPGRIIYWPRAGQQNVRPNFFSNQETPDPVTALDEVGYPISVHADRDKVLRVARFVLRARGEPPLLAYLLDGLRDLETPLSAAALIPLQPLRSGTNYEVQFDGWVDDLAVSQRWSFTTR
;
A
#
# COMPACT_ATOMS: atom_id res chain seq x y z
N MET A 1 18.54 -31.83 12.04
CA MET A 1 18.23 -30.87 10.95
C MET A 1 17.19 -29.94 11.50
N GLN A 2 17.60 -28.74 11.90
CA GLN A 2 16.67 -27.68 12.29
C GLN A 2 16.21 -26.96 11.01
N PRO A 3 14.93 -26.59 10.88
CA PRO A 3 14.48 -25.80 9.75
C PRO A 3 15.03 -24.37 9.92
N THR A 4 15.71 -23.90 8.91
CA THR A 4 16.07 -22.49 8.74
C THR A 4 14.80 -21.65 8.82
N ARG A 5 14.75 -20.71 9.78
CA ARG A 5 13.77 -19.62 9.77
C ARG A 5 13.94 -18.86 8.46
N CYS A 6 12.97 -19.00 7.58
CA CYS A 6 12.77 -17.99 6.54
C CYS A 6 12.20 -16.77 7.24
N ASP A 7 12.96 -15.69 7.28
CA ASP A 7 12.44 -14.38 7.63
C ASP A 7 11.35 -14.04 6.61
N ALA A 8 10.11 -14.06 7.05
CA ALA A 8 8.96 -13.76 6.22
C ALA A 8 8.93 -12.25 5.97
N VAL A 9 9.37 -11.87 4.80
CA VAL A 9 9.33 -10.48 4.32
C VAL A 9 7.90 -10.20 3.86
N GLU A 10 7.26 -9.20 4.46
CA GLU A 10 5.99 -8.67 3.97
C GLU A 10 6.17 -8.13 2.55
N ARG A 11 5.26 -8.45 1.63
CA ARG A 11 5.30 -8.01 0.23
C ARG A 11 3.99 -7.35 -0.16
N PHE A 12 4.10 -6.27 -0.91
CA PHE A 12 2.98 -5.49 -1.41
C PHE A 12 3.03 -5.43 -2.93
N HIS A 13 1.88 -5.57 -3.59
CA HIS A 13 1.75 -5.53 -5.03
C HIS A 13 0.59 -4.62 -5.44
N VAL A 14 0.77 -3.83 -6.48
CA VAL A 14 -0.23 -2.90 -7.02
C VAL A 14 -0.50 -3.17 -8.50
N CYS A 15 -1.76 -3.10 -8.89
CA CYS A 15 -2.19 -3.09 -10.29
C CYS A 15 -3.32 -2.08 -10.49
N VAL A 16 -3.25 -1.30 -11.56
CA VAL A 16 -4.30 -0.37 -11.97
C VAL A 16 -4.61 -0.63 -13.44
N THR A 17 -5.88 -0.87 -13.75
CA THR A 17 -6.36 -0.95 -15.12
C THR A 17 -7.32 0.20 -15.40
N ASP A 18 -7.11 0.84 -16.55
CA ASP A 18 -7.87 2.00 -16.96
C ASP A 18 -8.54 1.76 -18.31
N THR A 19 -9.83 2.09 -18.43
CA THR A 19 -10.57 2.04 -19.68
C THR A 19 -11.08 3.44 -20.01
N LEU A 20 -10.21 4.24 -20.61
CA LEU A 20 -10.64 5.44 -21.33
C LEU A 20 -11.01 5.03 -22.75
N ALA A 21 -12.06 5.65 -23.31
CA ALA A 21 -12.60 5.35 -24.64
C ALA A 21 -11.52 4.96 -25.67
N GLY A 22 -11.45 3.68 -26.01
CA GLY A 22 -10.69 3.16 -27.15
C GLY A 22 -9.20 2.88 -26.96
N ARG A 23 -8.62 2.98 -25.75
CA ARG A 23 -7.23 2.55 -25.50
C ARG A 23 -7.13 1.73 -24.22
N THR A 24 -6.90 0.44 -24.38
CA THR A 24 -6.43 -0.43 -23.29
C THR A 24 -4.90 -0.29 -23.20
N SER A 25 -4.42 0.30 -22.13
CA SER A 25 -3.01 0.25 -21.77
C SER A 25 -2.86 -0.71 -20.59
N THR A 26 -2.31 -1.87 -20.84
CA THR A 26 -1.90 -2.82 -19.82
C THR A 26 -0.39 -2.69 -19.68
N THR A 27 0.09 -2.09 -18.61
CA THR A 27 1.53 -2.04 -18.32
C THR A 27 1.87 -3.21 -17.40
N THR A 28 2.34 -4.30 -17.97
CA THR A 28 2.89 -5.44 -17.24
C THR A 28 4.40 -5.39 -17.34
N GLY A 29 5.07 -4.91 -16.30
CA GLY A 29 6.52 -4.93 -16.21
C GLY A 29 7.02 -6.29 -15.70
N ILE A 30 7.42 -7.21 -16.60
CA ILE A 30 8.14 -8.43 -16.23
C ILE A 30 9.60 -8.25 -16.60
N HIS A 31 10.44 -7.92 -15.63
CA HIS A 31 11.89 -8.06 -15.75
C HIS A 31 12.38 -9.25 -14.95
N ARG A 32 12.75 -10.33 -15.67
CA ARG A 32 13.57 -11.43 -15.12
C ARG A 32 15.01 -10.96 -15.05
N MET A 33 15.55 -10.82 -13.86
CA MET A 33 17.00 -10.79 -13.67
C MET A 33 17.47 -12.03 -12.93
N HIS A 34 18.31 -12.82 -13.60
CA HIS A 34 19.06 -13.91 -12.99
C HIS A 34 20.26 -13.33 -12.23
N SER A 35 20.33 -13.55 -10.95
CA SER A 35 21.52 -13.28 -10.14
C SER A 35 22.08 -14.60 -9.60
N THR A 36 23.23 -15.00 -10.13
CA THR A 36 24.06 -16.09 -9.60
C THR A 36 24.90 -15.54 -8.44
N ARG A 37 24.61 -15.93 -7.20
CA ARG A 37 25.50 -15.69 -6.05
C ARG A 37 26.24 -16.93 -5.65
N LYS A 38 27.60 -16.80 -5.66
CA LYS A 38 28.56 -17.82 -5.16
C LYS A 38 28.49 -17.87 -3.63
N ALA A 39 28.37 -19.08 -3.11
CA ALA A 39 28.43 -19.37 -1.67
C ALA A 39 29.87 -19.31 -1.17
N LEU A 40 30.08 -18.61 -0.05
CA LEU A 40 31.30 -18.67 0.74
C LEU A 40 30.98 -19.27 2.10
N LEU A 41 31.53 -20.47 2.35
CA LEU A 41 31.42 -21.21 3.62
C LEU A 41 32.43 -20.62 4.63
N LEU A 42 31.96 -20.24 5.80
CA LEU A 42 32.80 -20.01 6.98
C LEU A 42 32.27 -20.86 8.15
N LEU A 43 33.14 -21.73 8.60
CA LEU A 43 32.97 -22.65 9.74
C LEU A 43 33.24 -21.89 11.04
N PHE A 44 32.32 -21.92 12.03
CA PHE A 44 32.61 -21.55 13.41
C PHE A 44 32.07 -22.58 14.41
N ALA A 45 32.96 -22.87 15.37
CA ALA A 45 32.83 -23.95 16.36
C ALA A 45 31.88 -23.62 17.50
N LEU A 46 31.22 -24.69 18.01
CA LEU A 46 30.34 -24.68 19.21
C LEU A 46 31.14 -24.55 20.51
N ILE A 47 30.62 -23.77 21.42
CA ILE A 47 30.83 -23.94 22.87
C ILE A 47 29.45 -23.96 23.53
N SER A 48 29.13 -25.10 24.13
CA SER A 48 27.91 -25.32 24.93
C SER A 48 28.18 -25.02 26.40
N LEU A 49 27.37 -24.15 27.02
CA LEU A 49 27.23 -24.09 28.47
C LEU A 49 25.76 -24.33 28.82
N ALA A 50 25.52 -25.41 29.54
CA ALA A 50 24.24 -25.74 30.13
C ALA A 50 24.07 -24.94 31.43
N GLY A 51 22.96 -24.21 31.54
CA GLY A 51 22.46 -23.60 32.76
C GLY A 51 20.98 -23.86 32.89
N CYS A 52 20.57 -24.79 33.78
CA CYS A 52 19.19 -24.99 34.18
C CYS A 52 18.73 -23.83 35.06
N GLY A 53 17.75 -23.09 34.60
CA GLY A 53 16.99 -22.15 35.43
C GLY A 53 15.52 -22.30 35.04
N ASP A 54 14.73 -22.88 35.94
CA ASP A 54 13.27 -22.95 35.85
C ASP A 54 12.71 -21.53 35.94
N GLN A 55 12.34 -20.95 34.78
CA GLN A 55 11.51 -19.75 34.76
C GLN A 55 10.24 -20.11 33.99
N THR A 56 9.13 -20.17 34.71
CA THR A 56 7.79 -20.10 34.11
C THR A 56 7.71 -18.90 33.18
N PRO A 57 7.41 -19.05 31.90
CA PRO A 57 7.26 -17.91 31.00
C PRO A 57 5.98 -17.17 31.42
N ALA A 58 6.14 -15.95 31.93
CA ALA A 58 5.04 -15.00 31.93
C ALA A 58 4.58 -14.80 30.52
N THR A 59 3.38 -15.28 30.18
CA THR A 59 2.73 -15.07 28.90
C THR A 59 2.36 -13.59 28.84
N THR A 60 3.28 -12.74 28.39
CA THR A 60 2.93 -11.40 27.96
C THR A 60 2.08 -11.57 26.69
N ALA A 61 0.77 -11.41 26.84
CA ALA A 61 -0.13 -11.32 25.69
C ALA A 61 0.37 -10.16 24.82
N SER A 62 0.96 -10.48 23.68
CA SER A 62 1.32 -9.49 22.67
C SER A 62 -0.01 -8.91 22.16
N LEU A 63 -0.24 -7.61 22.42
CA LEU A 63 -1.36 -6.90 21.82
C LEU A 63 -1.20 -6.96 20.30
N SER A 64 -2.29 -7.25 19.58
CA SER A 64 -2.27 -7.23 18.12
C SER A 64 -1.92 -5.82 17.63
N THR A 65 -1.26 -5.72 16.47
CA THR A 65 -0.94 -4.44 15.84
C THR A 65 -2.20 -3.61 15.61
N ALA A 66 -3.32 -4.25 15.26
CA ALA A 66 -4.61 -3.62 15.08
C ALA A 66 -5.09 -2.92 16.38
N THR A 67 -4.97 -3.58 17.52
CA THR A 67 -5.34 -2.99 18.82
C THR A 67 -4.46 -1.80 19.16
N VAL A 68 -3.15 -1.88 18.88
CA VAL A 68 -2.20 -0.78 19.12
C VAL A 68 -2.52 0.41 18.23
N LEU A 69 -2.74 0.20 16.92
CA LEU A 69 -3.09 1.26 15.98
C LEU A 69 -4.40 1.95 16.38
N SER A 70 -5.45 1.19 16.69
CA SER A 70 -6.75 1.72 17.09
C SER A 70 -6.66 2.53 18.39
N ALA A 71 -5.83 2.11 19.35
CA ALA A 71 -5.65 2.82 20.61
C ALA A 71 -4.86 4.13 20.49
N GLN A 72 -4.01 4.25 19.43
CA GLN A 72 -3.14 5.42 19.23
C GLN A 72 -3.81 6.56 18.46
N GLU A 73 -4.91 6.28 17.78
CA GLU A 73 -5.52 7.26 16.88
C GLU A 73 -6.96 7.59 17.29
N PRO A 74 -7.28 8.87 17.53
CA PRO A 74 -8.64 9.29 17.83
C PRO A 74 -9.60 8.92 16.69
N SER A 75 -10.76 8.39 17.05
CA SER A 75 -11.82 7.97 16.11
C SER A 75 -11.42 6.86 15.15
N ALA A 76 -10.34 6.14 15.41
CA ALA A 76 -9.99 4.95 14.65
C ALA A 76 -11.09 3.87 14.77
N PRO A 77 -11.31 3.06 13.72
CA PRO A 77 -12.31 2.00 13.77
C PRO A 77 -11.96 0.97 14.83
N ILE A 78 -13.00 0.33 15.36
CA ILE A 78 -12.85 -0.78 16.30
C ILE A 78 -12.54 -2.05 15.52
N VAL A 79 -11.62 -2.88 16.04
CA VAL A 79 -11.28 -4.19 15.47
C VAL A 79 -12.51 -5.10 15.53
N THR A 80 -12.89 -5.68 14.39
CA THR A 80 -14.01 -6.62 14.30
C THR A 80 -13.57 -8.08 14.41
N GLY A 81 -12.29 -8.35 14.13
CA GLY A 81 -11.72 -9.68 14.03
C GLY A 81 -11.87 -10.33 12.64
N ASP A 82 -12.58 -9.70 11.73
CA ASP A 82 -12.60 -10.06 10.30
C ASP A 82 -11.56 -9.20 9.55
N VAL A 83 -10.51 -9.86 9.07
CA VAL A 83 -9.33 -9.19 8.48
C VAL A 83 -9.71 -8.33 7.26
N ALA A 84 -10.64 -8.81 6.42
CA ALA A 84 -11.08 -8.07 5.24
C ALA A 84 -11.85 -6.81 5.65
N THR A 85 -12.77 -6.94 6.59
CA THR A 85 -13.56 -5.82 7.13
C THR A 85 -12.68 -4.80 7.83
N ASP A 86 -11.75 -5.27 8.67
CA ASP A 86 -10.83 -4.40 9.40
C ASP A 86 -9.93 -3.62 8.42
N GLY A 87 -9.39 -4.27 7.38
CA GLY A 87 -8.60 -3.61 6.35
C GLY A 87 -9.37 -2.52 5.60
N LEU A 88 -10.63 -2.80 5.19
CA LEU A 88 -11.48 -1.81 4.53
C LEU A 88 -11.86 -0.65 5.45
N ASN A 89 -12.17 -0.93 6.72
CA ASN A 89 -12.46 0.10 7.71
C ASN A 89 -11.26 1.03 7.89
N TRP A 90 -10.04 0.46 7.88
CA TRP A 90 -8.81 1.23 7.98
C TRP A 90 -8.56 2.09 6.73
N PHE A 91 -8.77 1.57 5.52
CA PHE A 91 -8.70 2.38 4.30
C PHE A 91 -9.66 3.56 4.34
N ASN A 92 -10.91 3.33 4.69
CA ASN A 92 -11.91 4.38 4.77
C ASN A 92 -11.60 5.42 5.85
N TYR A 93 -11.07 4.98 6.99
CA TYR A 93 -10.60 5.89 8.03
C TYR A 93 -9.48 6.81 7.52
N ARG A 94 -8.46 6.27 6.86
CA ARG A 94 -7.35 7.04 6.28
C ARG A 94 -7.81 7.93 5.13
N ARG A 95 -8.71 7.45 4.27
CA ARG A 95 -9.31 8.27 3.21
C ARG A 95 -10.04 9.48 3.79
N GLN A 96 -10.86 9.30 4.81
CA GLN A 96 -11.55 10.40 5.49
C GLN A 96 -10.57 11.38 6.14
N GLN A 97 -9.49 10.89 6.76
CA GLN A 97 -8.43 11.75 7.30
C GLN A 97 -7.73 12.57 6.21
N ALA A 98 -7.57 12.02 5.00
CA ALA A 98 -7.04 12.73 3.84
C ALA A 98 -8.05 13.69 3.19
N GLY A 99 -9.31 13.70 3.65
CA GLY A 99 -10.40 14.53 3.11
C GLY A 99 -11.10 13.93 1.89
N LEU A 100 -11.00 12.60 1.71
CA LEU A 100 -11.69 11.83 0.68
C LEU A 100 -12.99 11.21 1.22
N ALA A 101 -13.93 10.94 0.31
CA ALA A 101 -15.10 10.13 0.64
C ALA A 101 -14.70 8.69 0.98
N ALA A 102 -15.48 8.07 1.86
CA ALA A 102 -15.37 6.63 2.08
C ALA A 102 -15.79 5.86 0.83
N LEU A 103 -15.11 4.75 0.58
CA LEU A 103 -15.48 3.80 -0.46
C LEU A 103 -16.69 2.99 0.00
N LEU A 104 -17.64 2.75 -0.90
CA LEU A 104 -18.79 1.90 -0.63
C LEU A 104 -18.40 0.43 -0.83
N ARG A 105 -18.57 -0.39 0.21
CA ARG A 105 -18.32 -1.83 0.12
C ARG A 105 -19.34 -2.50 -0.78
N SER A 106 -18.88 -3.45 -1.60
CA SER A 106 -19.70 -4.26 -2.49
C SER A 106 -19.40 -5.74 -2.30
N ASP A 107 -20.42 -6.53 -1.93
CA ASP A 107 -20.30 -7.99 -1.76
C ASP A 107 -19.82 -8.68 -3.04
N THR A 108 -20.14 -8.12 -4.21
CA THR A 108 -19.68 -8.66 -5.49
C THR A 108 -18.18 -8.46 -5.66
N ILE A 109 -17.67 -7.29 -5.26
CA ILE A 109 -16.22 -7.00 -5.29
C ILE A 109 -15.51 -7.82 -4.20
N ASP A 110 -16.12 -8.00 -3.01
CA ASP A 110 -15.60 -8.89 -1.97
C ASP A 110 -15.40 -10.32 -2.48
N ARG A 111 -16.39 -10.86 -3.24
CA ARG A 111 -16.27 -12.20 -3.82
C ARG A 111 -15.09 -12.31 -4.80
N ALA A 112 -14.88 -11.32 -5.66
CA ALA A 112 -13.74 -11.30 -6.57
C ALA A 112 -12.42 -11.24 -5.82
N ALA A 113 -12.30 -10.35 -4.85
CA ALA A 113 -11.10 -10.19 -4.02
C ALA A 113 -10.80 -11.44 -3.18
N GLY A 114 -11.85 -12.06 -2.59
CA GLY A 114 -11.73 -13.28 -1.80
C GLY A 114 -11.31 -14.48 -2.64
N ALA A 115 -11.87 -14.62 -3.84
CA ALA A 115 -11.48 -15.68 -4.77
C ALA A 115 -10.00 -15.54 -5.17
N HIS A 116 -9.53 -14.31 -5.44
CA HIS A 116 -8.12 -14.07 -5.77
C HIS A 116 -7.19 -14.30 -4.56
N ALA A 117 -7.56 -13.86 -3.36
CA ALA A 117 -6.80 -14.15 -2.14
C ALA A 117 -6.66 -15.67 -1.92
N ASN A 118 -7.74 -16.43 -2.16
CA ASN A 118 -7.71 -17.89 -2.09
C ASN A 118 -6.81 -18.50 -3.18
N TYR A 119 -6.89 -18.02 -4.43
CA TYR A 119 -6.00 -18.45 -5.51
C TYR A 119 -4.52 -18.25 -5.12
N GLN A 120 -4.18 -17.09 -4.58
CA GLN A 120 -2.83 -16.79 -4.15
C GLN A 120 -2.35 -17.71 -3.02
N GLN A 121 -3.22 -17.96 -2.05
CA GLN A 121 -2.92 -18.81 -0.90
C GLN A 121 -2.66 -20.26 -1.32
N ILE A 122 -3.55 -20.88 -2.12
CA ILE A 122 -3.41 -22.28 -2.51
C ILE A 122 -2.22 -22.54 -3.44
N ASN A 123 -1.85 -21.52 -4.25
CA ASN A 123 -0.71 -21.60 -5.16
C ASN A 123 0.59 -21.04 -4.53
N SER A 124 0.54 -20.50 -3.31
CA SER A 124 1.67 -19.85 -2.63
C SER A 124 2.36 -18.78 -3.48
N VAL A 125 1.55 -17.94 -4.15
CA VAL A 125 2.03 -16.83 -5.00
C VAL A 125 1.47 -15.50 -4.48
N THR A 126 2.13 -14.41 -4.83
CA THR A 126 1.60 -13.05 -4.67
C THR A 126 1.73 -12.38 -6.03
N THR A 127 0.61 -12.15 -6.69
CA THR A 127 0.57 -11.68 -8.08
C THR A 127 -0.79 -11.06 -8.39
N HIS A 128 -0.84 -10.15 -9.36
CA HIS A 128 -2.09 -9.60 -9.88
C HIS A 128 -2.73 -10.47 -10.96
N GLU A 129 -1.95 -11.30 -11.62
CA GLU A 129 -2.45 -12.17 -12.69
C GLU A 129 -2.60 -13.61 -12.19
N GLU A 130 -3.70 -14.25 -12.58
CA GLU A 130 -3.91 -15.67 -12.37
C GLU A 130 -3.53 -16.47 -13.62
N ASN A 131 -2.84 -17.58 -13.41
CA ASN A 131 -2.54 -18.56 -14.45
C ASN A 131 -3.74 -19.51 -14.62
N PRO A 132 -4.35 -19.61 -15.81
CA PRO A 132 -5.54 -20.44 -16.02
C PRO A 132 -5.30 -21.95 -15.85
N THR A 133 -4.05 -22.38 -15.75
CA THR A 133 -3.71 -23.80 -15.53
C THR A 133 -3.62 -24.17 -14.04
N LEU A 134 -3.67 -23.20 -13.14
CA LEU A 134 -3.54 -23.43 -11.70
C LEU A 134 -4.90 -23.49 -11.00
N PRO A 135 -5.02 -24.24 -9.90
CA PRO A 135 -6.27 -24.35 -9.15
C PRO A 135 -6.75 -23.00 -8.60
N GLY A 136 -8.05 -22.84 -8.54
CA GLY A 136 -8.69 -21.64 -8.02
C GLY A 136 -8.75 -20.46 -9.02
N TYR A 137 -8.39 -20.69 -10.30
CA TYR A 137 -8.48 -19.68 -11.35
C TYR A 137 -9.90 -19.10 -11.48
N THR A 138 -9.98 -17.76 -11.51
CA THR A 138 -11.25 -17.02 -11.65
C THR A 138 -11.20 -15.93 -12.74
N GLY A 139 -10.02 -15.61 -13.23
CA GLY A 139 -9.81 -14.64 -14.32
C GLY A 139 -8.38 -14.14 -14.33
N VAL A 140 -7.81 -13.91 -15.52
CA VAL A 140 -6.40 -13.53 -15.66
C VAL A 140 -6.09 -12.24 -14.89
N ASN A 141 -6.99 -11.25 -14.92
CA ASN A 141 -6.77 -9.93 -14.32
C ASN A 141 -7.97 -9.50 -13.47
N VAL A 142 -7.84 -8.39 -12.78
CA VAL A 142 -8.86 -7.82 -11.88
C VAL A 142 -10.21 -7.72 -12.57
N ARG A 143 -10.26 -7.12 -13.77
CA ARG A 143 -11.48 -6.96 -14.55
C ARG A 143 -12.22 -8.27 -14.80
N GLN A 144 -11.49 -9.30 -15.25
CA GLN A 144 -12.08 -10.61 -15.52
C GLN A 144 -12.62 -11.25 -14.25
N ARG A 145 -11.93 -11.11 -13.13
CA ARG A 145 -12.38 -11.61 -11.82
C ARG A 145 -13.64 -10.88 -11.34
N LEU A 146 -13.70 -9.55 -11.51
CA LEU A 146 -14.89 -8.75 -11.19
C LEU A 146 -16.12 -9.17 -12.04
N LEU A 147 -15.91 -9.36 -13.34
CA LEU A 147 -16.97 -9.85 -14.24
C LEU A 147 -17.41 -11.27 -13.87
N ALA A 148 -16.47 -12.17 -13.59
CA ALA A 148 -16.75 -13.55 -13.17
C ALA A 148 -17.52 -13.60 -11.83
N ALA A 149 -17.28 -12.66 -10.93
CA ALA A 149 -18.03 -12.49 -9.69
C ALA A 149 -19.45 -11.90 -9.90
N GLY A 150 -19.77 -11.46 -11.12
CA GLY A 150 -21.07 -10.90 -11.48
C GLY A 150 -21.19 -9.38 -11.33
N LEU A 151 -20.05 -8.64 -11.28
CA LEU A 151 -20.10 -7.19 -11.29
C LEU A 151 -20.46 -6.69 -12.69
N ASN A 152 -21.50 -5.86 -12.76
CA ASN A 152 -21.83 -5.16 -14.00
C ASN A 152 -20.94 -3.95 -14.15
N LEU A 153 -20.02 -4.02 -15.11
CA LEU A 153 -19.15 -2.91 -15.45
C LEU A 153 -19.73 -2.14 -16.64
N PRO A 154 -19.83 -0.81 -16.58
CA PRO A 154 -20.25 -0.01 -17.75
C PRO A 154 -19.23 -0.16 -18.88
N ALA A 155 -19.69 0.08 -20.12
CA ALA A 155 -18.80 -0.01 -21.29
C ALA A 155 -17.69 1.02 -21.27
N GLU A 156 -17.96 2.19 -20.67
CA GLU A 156 -17.04 3.33 -20.61
C GLU A 156 -17.06 4.00 -19.24
N GLY A 157 -16.04 4.77 -18.95
CA GLY A 157 -15.97 5.63 -17.78
C GLY A 157 -15.76 4.90 -16.47
N TYR A 158 -15.33 3.62 -16.48
CA TYR A 158 -14.97 2.90 -15.29
C TYR A 158 -13.45 2.67 -15.18
N ALA A 159 -12.97 2.45 -13.99
CA ALA A 159 -11.64 1.96 -13.73
C ALA A 159 -11.68 0.90 -12.62
N ASP A 160 -10.72 0.01 -12.64
CA ASP A 160 -10.48 -0.93 -11.57
C ASP A 160 -9.01 -0.89 -11.15
N ALA A 161 -8.76 -1.21 -9.89
CA ALA A 161 -7.42 -1.35 -9.35
C ALA A 161 -7.40 -2.40 -8.26
N GLU A 162 -6.23 -2.93 -7.97
CA GLU A 162 -6.03 -3.94 -6.94
C GLU A 162 -4.80 -3.63 -6.11
N VAL A 163 -4.93 -3.82 -4.80
CA VAL A 163 -3.81 -3.79 -3.87
C VAL A 163 -3.78 -5.11 -3.10
N ILE A 164 -2.58 -5.66 -2.92
CA ILE A 164 -2.36 -6.96 -2.29
C ILE A 164 -1.29 -6.84 -1.22
N ALA A 165 -1.59 -7.35 -0.01
CA ALA A 165 -0.61 -7.56 1.04
C ALA A 165 -0.50 -9.05 1.35
N ALA A 166 0.74 -9.58 1.33
CA ALA A 166 1.05 -10.90 1.84
C ALA A 166 1.82 -10.75 3.16
N THR A 167 1.24 -11.21 4.25
CA THR A 167 1.77 -11.00 5.61
C THR A 167 1.86 -12.32 6.37
N GLN A 168 2.58 -12.31 7.50
CA GLN A 168 2.60 -13.45 8.43
C GLN A 168 1.61 -13.29 9.58
N GLN A 169 0.73 -12.32 9.49
CA GLN A 169 -0.25 -12.01 10.54
C GLN A 169 -1.63 -11.79 9.92
N SER A 170 -2.64 -12.33 10.59
CA SER A 170 -4.05 -12.09 10.25
C SER A 170 -4.52 -10.80 10.93
N ASP A 171 -4.00 -9.65 10.48
CA ASP A 171 -4.28 -8.33 11.03
C ASP A 171 -4.63 -7.36 9.88
N GLY A 172 -5.93 -7.05 9.74
CA GLY A 172 -6.43 -6.20 8.67
C GLY A 172 -5.94 -4.75 8.75
N PHE A 173 -5.80 -4.20 9.97
CA PHE A 173 -5.29 -2.83 10.13
C PHE A 173 -3.81 -2.76 9.76
N ALA A 174 -3.01 -3.75 10.17
CA ALA A 174 -1.60 -3.81 9.83
C ALA A 174 -1.40 -3.98 8.32
N ALA A 175 -2.15 -4.88 7.67
CA ALA A 175 -2.11 -5.06 6.23
C ALA A 175 -2.46 -3.77 5.48
N ALA A 176 -3.55 -3.10 5.88
CA ALA A 176 -4.00 -1.85 5.26
C ALA A 176 -3.03 -0.69 5.50
N GLU A 177 -2.48 -0.53 6.72
CA GLU A 177 -1.49 0.51 7.02
C GLU A 177 -0.15 0.24 6.29
N GLY A 178 0.21 -1.04 6.10
CA GLY A 178 1.35 -1.44 5.28
C GLY A 178 1.18 -0.98 3.84
N LEU A 179 0.04 -1.27 3.22
CA LEU A 179 -0.31 -0.83 1.86
C LEU A 179 -0.35 0.70 1.74
N LEU A 180 -0.85 1.41 2.75
CA LEU A 180 -0.82 2.87 2.77
C LEU A 180 0.58 3.45 2.96
N SER A 181 1.49 2.72 3.58
CA SER A 181 2.89 3.12 3.71
C SER A 181 3.66 2.93 2.40
N ALA A 182 3.32 1.92 1.63
CA ALA A 182 3.83 1.63 0.30
C ALA A 182 3.28 2.66 -0.71
N VAL A 183 4.18 3.34 -1.42
CA VAL A 183 3.84 4.59 -2.14
C VAL A 183 2.94 4.36 -3.34
N TYR A 184 3.19 3.32 -4.13
CA TYR A 184 2.37 3.00 -5.32
C TYR A 184 1.00 2.49 -4.94
N HIS A 185 0.90 1.67 -3.87
CA HIS A 185 -0.38 1.22 -3.32
C HIS A 185 -1.20 2.38 -2.76
N ARG A 186 -0.52 3.35 -2.11
CA ARG A 186 -1.16 4.57 -1.62
C ARG A 186 -1.76 5.38 -2.75
N PHE A 187 -1.12 5.48 -3.92
CA PHE A 187 -1.69 6.17 -5.07
C PHE A 187 -3.04 5.58 -5.46
N VAL A 188 -3.19 4.27 -5.40
CA VAL A 188 -4.46 3.58 -5.65
C VAL A 188 -5.46 3.85 -4.53
N ILE A 189 -5.08 3.63 -3.27
CA ILE A 189 -6.00 3.74 -2.13
C ILE A 189 -6.52 5.18 -1.97
N PHE A 190 -5.71 6.17 -2.32
CA PHE A 190 -6.06 7.59 -2.23
C PHE A 190 -6.49 8.22 -3.56
N GLU A 191 -6.73 7.40 -4.60
CA GLU A 191 -7.34 7.91 -5.82
C GLU A 191 -8.74 8.49 -5.50
N PRO A 192 -8.97 9.80 -5.77
CA PRO A 192 -10.17 10.46 -5.31
C PRO A 192 -11.46 9.95 -5.95
N THR A 193 -11.38 9.49 -7.20
CA THR A 193 -12.57 9.11 -7.99
C THR A 193 -13.03 7.68 -7.76
N PHE A 194 -12.24 6.81 -7.12
CA PHE A 194 -12.74 5.50 -6.70
C PHE A 194 -13.86 5.66 -5.66
N ASN A 195 -14.95 4.93 -5.87
CA ASN A 195 -16.16 5.04 -5.05
C ASN A 195 -16.70 3.71 -4.54
N GLN A 196 -16.21 2.57 -5.04
CA GLN A 196 -16.56 1.24 -4.56
C GLN A 196 -15.31 0.44 -4.21
N VAL A 197 -15.48 -0.52 -3.30
CA VAL A 197 -14.39 -1.40 -2.85
C VAL A 197 -14.96 -2.73 -2.41
N GLY A 198 -14.15 -3.75 -2.53
CA GLY A 198 -14.32 -5.02 -1.84
C GLY A 198 -12.98 -5.58 -1.43
N ALA A 199 -12.96 -6.37 -0.36
CA ALA A 199 -11.77 -7.05 0.10
C ALA A 199 -12.06 -8.51 0.44
N GLY A 200 -11.01 -9.31 0.31
CA GLY A 200 -11.01 -10.70 0.72
C GLY A 200 -9.68 -11.11 1.29
N THR A 201 -9.70 -12.15 2.09
CA THR A 201 -8.50 -12.71 2.72
C THR A 201 -8.49 -14.22 2.62
N SER A 202 -7.30 -14.78 2.59
CA SER A 202 -7.09 -16.21 2.75
C SER A 202 -5.85 -16.44 3.61
N THR A 203 -6.01 -17.25 4.67
CA THR A 203 -4.95 -17.51 5.64
C THR A 203 -4.59 -18.99 5.62
N ARG A 204 -3.31 -19.27 5.52
CA ARG A 204 -2.75 -20.61 5.60
C ARG A 204 -2.57 -21.03 7.06
N VAL A 205 -2.47 -22.34 7.30
CA VAL A 205 -2.31 -22.93 8.65
C VAL A 205 -1.06 -22.45 9.40
N ASP A 206 -0.04 -21.98 8.69
CA ASP A 206 1.19 -21.40 9.25
C ASP A 206 1.07 -19.90 9.56
N GLY A 207 -0.12 -19.31 9.38
CA GLY A 207 -0.40 -17.89 9.64
C GLY A 207 -0.17 -16.95 8.45
N ALA A 208 0.44 -17.44 7.35
CA ALA A 208 0.60 -16.62 6.15
C ALA A 208 -0.77 -16.20 5.60
N THR A 209 -0.98 -14.91 5.46
CA THR A 209 -2.26 -14.29 5.08
C THR A 209 -2.10 -13.44 3.83
N TRP A 210 -2.95 -13.67 2.84
CA TRP A 210 -3.13 -12.80 1.68
C TRP A 210 -4.36 -11.94 1.89
N PHE A 211 -4.15 -10.64 1.91
CA PHE A 211 -5.22 -9.63 1.91
C PHE A 211 -5.25 -9.00 0.52
N THR A 212 -6.37 -9.07 -0.16
CA THR A 212 -6.60 -8.47 -1.48
C THR A 212 -7.76 -7.49 -1.39
N ALA A 213 -7.57 -6.27 -1.92
CA ALA A 213 -8.64 -5.31 -2.05
C ALA A 213 -8.73 -4.79 -3.49
N ASN A 214 -9.94 -4.84 -4.06
CA ASN A 214 -10.25 -4.32 -5.38
C ASN A 214 -11.03 -3.01 -5.23
N LEU A 215 -10.52 -1.94 -5.85
CA LEU A 215 -11.17 -0.63 -5.89
C LEU A 215 -11.76 -0.41 -7.28
N VAL A 216 -12.95 0.18 -7.32
CA VAL A 216 -13.67 0.40 -8.58
C VAL A 216 -14.19 1.83 -8.63
N LEU A 217 -13.99 2.46 -9.78
CA LEU A 217 -14.73 3.64 -10.19
C LEU A 217 -15.97 3.18 -10.95
N SER A 218 -17.14 3.45 -10.40
CA SER A 218 -18.43 3.24 -11.07
C SER A 218 -19.13 4.58 -11.23
N PRO A 219 -19.38 5.04 -12.45
CA PRO A 219 -20.07 6.32 -12.67
C PRO A 219 -21.51 6.33 -12.14
N PRO A 220 -22.02 7.50 -11.67
CA PRO A 220 -21.31 8.76 -11.53
C PRO A 220 -20.40 8.77 -10.30
N ALA A 221 -19.19 9.30 -10.43
CA ALA A 221 -18.28 9.50 -9.31
C ALA A 221 -17.92 10.99 -9.21
N ALA A 222 -17.88 11.50 -7.98
CA ALA A 222 -17.47 12.85 -7.73
C ALA A 222 -15.95 12.89 -7.54
N GLY A 223 -15.28 13.74 -8.34
CA GLY A 223 -13.87 14.08 -8.13
C GLY A 223 -13.67 15.23 -7.17
N LEU A 224 -12.43 15.68 -7.06
CA LEU A 224 -12.06 16.88 -6.32
C LEU A 224 -12.55 18.13 -7.05
N VAL A 225 -12.79 19.20 -6.31
CA VAL A 225 -13.02 20.51 -6.95
C VAL A 225 -11.76 20.93 -7.72
N PRO A 226 -11.90 21.63 -8.87
CA PRO A 226 -10.76 22.02 -9.70
C PRO A 226 -9.64 22.73 -8.92
N GLY A 227 -8.40 22.31 -9.16
CA GLY A 227 -7.21 22.85 -8.50
C GLY A 227 -7.00 22.36 -7.06
N ARG A 228 -7.85 21.49 -6.54
CA ARG A 228 -7.62 20.85 -5.24
C ARG A 228 -6.75 19.61 -5.40
N ILE A 229 -5.89 19.39 -4.41
CA ILE A 229 -5.17 18.14 -4.19
C ILE A 229 -5.45 17.64 -2.77
N ILE A 230 -5.30 16.33 -2.59
CA ILE A 230 -5.10 15.74 -1.26
C ILE A 230 -3.62 15.47 -1.05
N TYR A 231 -3.21 15.31 0.20
CA TYR A 231 -1.81 15.01 0.55
C TYR A 231 -1.72 14.15 1.80
N TRP A 232 -0.63 13.38 1.85
CA TRP A 232 -0.35 12.48 2.97
C TRP A 232 1.15 12.49 3.30
N PRO A 233 1.56 12.47 4.59
CA PRO A 233 0.72 12.57 5.80
C PRO A 233 -0.12 13.85 5.81
N ARG A 234 -1.31 13.80 6.47
CA ARG A 234 -2.19 14.98 6.56
C ARG A 234 -1.61 16.07 7.45
N ALA A 235 -2.12 17.29 7.31
CA ALA A 235 -1.72 18.40 8.16
C ALA A 235 -1.97 18.09 9.65
N GLY A 236 -0.95 18.32 10.48
CA GLY A 236 -0.99 18.08 11.91
C GLY A 236 -0.98 16.62 12.33
N GLN A 237 -0.78 15.67 11.40
CA GLN A 237 -0.72 14.25 11.75
C GLN A 237 0.40 13.98 12.75
N GLN A 238 0.07 13.20 13.78
CA GLN A 238 1.01 12.72 14.80
C GLN A 238 1.32 11.24 14.55
N ASN A 239 2.37 10.75 15.18
CA ASN A 239 2.75 9.34 15.18
C ASN A 239 3.02 8.76 13.78
N VAL A 240 3.46 9.61 12.83
CA VAL A 240 3.84 9.14 11.49
C VAL A 240 5.07 8.23 11.59
N ARG A 241 5.04 7.11 10.88
CA ARG A 241 6.21 6.19 10.82
C ARG A 241 7.43 6.96 10.31
N PRO A 242 8.62 6.78 10.90
CA PRO A 242 9.82 7.48 10.43
C PRO A 242 10.39 6.92 9.12
N ASN A 243 10.08 5.67 8.79
CA ASN A 243 10.70 4.92 7.71
C ASN A 243 9.70 4.17 6.83
N PHE A 244 10.21 3.73 5.71
CA PHE A 244 9.57 2.87 4.72
C PHE A 244 10.64 1.91 4.16
N PHE A 245 10.29 0.63 4.02
CA PHE A 245 11.15 -0.36 3.39
C PHE A 245 10.77 -0.49 1.92
N SER A 246 11.50 0.20 1.04
CA SER A 246 11.16 0.31 -0.38
C SER A 246 11.25 -1.04 -1.09
N ASN A 247 12.19 -1.89 -0.69
CA ASN A 247 12.37 -3.25 -1.25
C ASN A 247 11.24 -4.24 -0.88
N GLN A 248 10.30 -3.85 -0.03
CA GLN A 248 9.09 -4.61 0.28
C GLN A 248 7.92 -4.26 -0.65
N GLU A 249 8.02 -3.17 -1.40
CA GLU A 249 7.05 -2.81 -2.45
C GLU A 249 7.52 -3.34 -3.81
N THR A 250 6.57 -3.79 -4.63
CA THR A 250 6.85 -4.25 -5.99
C THR A 250 6.00 -3.46 -6.98
N PRO A 251 6.65 -2.69 -7.91
CA PRO A 251 8.09 -2.52 -8.04
C PRO A 251 8.70 -1.69 -6.89
N ASP A 252 10.02 -1.82 -6.68
CA ASP A 252 10.76 -1.04 -5.68
C ASP A 252 10.94 0.42 -6.14
N PRO A 253 10.38 1.41 -5.44
CA PRO A 253 10.48 2.82 -5.84
C PRO A 253 11.87 3.44 -5.67
N VAL A 254 12.75 2.83 -4.85
CA VAL A 254 14.11 3.34 -4.59
C VAL A 254 15.11 2.19 -4.57
N THR A 255 15.37 1.60 -5.72
CA THR A 255 16.17 0.38 -5.91
C THR A 255 17.60 0.41 -5.33
N ALA A 256 18.10 1.58 -4.98
CA ALA A 256 19.44 1.74 -4.39
C ALA A 256 19.45 1.64 -2.86
N LEU A 257 18.32 1.69 -2.20
CA LEU A 257 18.20 1.76 -0.74
C LEU A 257 17.02 0.90 -0.27
N ASP A 258 17.26 -0.06 0.62
CA ASP A 258 16.22 -0.93 1.18
C ASP A 258 15.32 -0.19 2.17
N GLU A 259 15.90 0.70 3.00
CA GLU A 259 15.19 1.50 4.00
C GLU A 259 15.38 2.98 3.74
N VAL A 260 14.28 3.72 3.66
CA VAL A 260 14.20 5.14 3.35
C VAL A 260 13.24 5.85 4.33
N GLY A 261 13.10 7.16 4.24
CA GLY A 261 12.11 7.91 5.02
C GLY A 261 10.68 7.64 4.54
N TYR A 262 9.72 7.83 5.44
CA TYR A 262 8.30 7.68 5.11
C TYR A 262 7.91 8.56 3.91
N PRO A 263 7.29 8.03 2.85
CA PRO A 263 6.95 8.78 1.65
C PRO A 263 5.86 9.83 1.92
N ILE A 264 6.05 11.02 1.38
CA ILE A 264 5.06 12.10 1.37
C ILE A 264 4.44 12.14 -0.03
N SER A 265 3.11 12.16 -0.13
CA SER A 265 2.44 12.11 -1.43
C SER A 265 1.40 13.21 -1.61
N VAL A 266 1.13 13.56 -2.86
CA VAL A 266 0.06 14.47 -3.30
C VAL A 266 -0.72 13.78 -4.43
N HIS A 267 -2.04 13.99 -4.47
CA HIS A 267 -2.94 13.30 -5.41
C HIS A 267 -3.99 14.29 -5.94
N ALA A 268 -4.26 14.24 -7.22
CA ALA A 268 -5.39 14.84 -7.91
C ALA A 268 -6.27 13.72 -8.51
N ASP A 269 -7.38 14.04 -9.12
CA ASP A 269 -8.23 13.06 -9.82
C ASP A 269 -7.47 12.40 -10.97
N ARG A 270 -7.71 11.13 -11.20
CA ARG A 270 -7.00 10.26 -12.15
C ARG A 270 -6.94 10.79 -13.59
N ASP A 271 -7.92 11.61 -14.01
CA ASP A 271 -7.98 12.24 -15.34
C ASP A 271 -7.18 13.54 -15.43
N LYS A 272 -6.49 13.96 -14.35
CA LYS A 272 -5.71 15.19 -14.27
C LYS A 272 -4.22 14.94 -14.44
N VAL A 273 -3.50 15.98 -14.87
CA VAL A 273 -2.05 15.98 -14.93
C VAL A 273 -1.49 16.87 -13.84
N LEU A 274 -0.78 16.25 -12.88
CA LEU A 274 -0.12 16.95 -11.80
C LEU A 274 1.34 17.21 -12.19
N ARG A 275 1.74 18.49 -12.21
CA ARG A 275 3.11 18.91 -12.50
C ARG A 275 3.75 19.50 -11.26
N VAL A 276 4.94 19.03 -10.92
CA VAL A 276 5.70 19.45 -9.73
C VAL A 276 6.68 20.55 -10.10
N ALA A 277 6.55 21.74 -9.50
CA ALA A 277 7.56 22.79 -9.56
C ALA A 277 8.51 22.71 -8.36
N ARG A 278 7.95 22.41 -7.20
CA ARG A 278 8.72 22.26 -5.95
C ARG A 278 8.00 21.25 -5.05
N PHE A 279 8.75 20.29 -4.53
CA PHE A 279 8.29 19.40 -3.48
C PHE A 279 9.45 19.18 -2.52
N VAL A 280 9.35 19.69 -1.31
CA VAL A 280 10.43 19.65 -0.33
C VAL A 280 9.91 19.29 1.05
N LEU A 281 10.76 18.58 1.79
CA LEU A 281 10.57 18.19 3.18
C LEU A 281 11.77 18.69 4.00
N ARG A 282 11.52 19.21 5.18
CA ARG A 282 12.55 19.58 6.14
C ARG A 282 12.09 19.36 7.57
N ALA A 283 12.99 19.08 8.47
CA ALA A 283 12.69 19.26 9.88
C ALA A 283 12.55 20.76 10.17
N ARG A 284 11.66 21.09 11.09
CA ARG A 284 11.33 22.48 11.39
C ARG A 284 12.57 23.30 11.74
N GLY A 285 12.82 24.37 10.99
CA GLY A 285 13.98 25.26 11.17
C GLY A 285 15.27 24.74 10.54
N GLU A 286 15.26 23.61 9.82
CA GLU A 286 16.44 23.03 9.17
C GLU A 286 16.37 23.15 7.63
N PRO A 287 17.51 22.94 6.94
CA PRO A 287 17.53 22.82 5.49
C PRO A 287 16.67 21.64 4.97
N PRO A 288 16.24 21.68 3.69
CA PRO A 288 15.56 20.57 3.06
C PRO A 288 16.35 19.26 3.11
N LEU A 289 15.67 18.14 3.34
CA LEU A 289 16.24 16.80 3.26
C LEU A 289 16.53 16.42 1.81
N LEU A 290 17.53 15.57 1.62
CA LEU A 290 17.73 14.86 0.36
C LEU A 290 16.58 13.84 0.19
N ALA A 291 15.92 13.89 -0.97
CA ALA A 291 14.78 13.04 -1.24
C ALA A 291 14.69 12.69 -2.74
N TYR A 292 14.10 11.56 -3.03
CA TYR A 292 13.78 11.10 -4.37
C TYR A 292 12.36 11.56 -4.74
N LEU A 293 12.20 12.16 -5.91
CA LEU A 293 10.91 12.60 -6.43
C LEU A 293 10.37 11.57 -7.41
N LEU A 294 9.20 11.01 -7.08
CA LEU A 294 8.37 10.25 -8.00
C LEU A 294 7.31 11.16 -8.59
N ASP A 295 7.17 11.19 -9.90
CA ASP A 295 6.06 11.82 -10.61
C ASP A 295 5.80 11.07 -11.94
N GLY A 296 4.58 11.12 -12.45
CA GLY A 296 4.17 10.38 -13.65
C GLY A 296 4.87 10.81 -14.95
N LEU A 297 5.74 11.80 -14.93
CA LEU A 297 6.56 12.18 -16.09
C LEU A 297 7.91 11.45 -16.10
N ARG A 298 8.37 10.94 -14.96
CA ARG A 298 9.70 10.33 -14.75
C ARG A 298 9.62 8.87 -14.36
N ASP A 299 8.53 8.46 -13.75
CA ASP A 299 8.30 7.11 -13.25
C ASP A 299 6.99 6.56 -13.81
N LEU A 300 7.07 5.41 -14.50
CA LEU A 300 5.93 4.79 -15.19
C LEU A 300 4.88 4.20 -14.23
N GLU A 301 5.26 3.90 -13.00
CA GLU A 301 4.37 3.35 -11.98
C GLU A 301 3.62 4.46 -11.22
N THR A 302 4.12 5.70 -11.31
CA THR A 302 3.44 6.85 -10.72
C THR A 302 2.35 7.38 -11.67
N PRO A 303 1.08 7.47 -11.24
CA PRO A 303 0.02 8.07 -12.06
C PRO A 303 0.35 9.52 -12.44
N LEU A 304 -0.07 9.97 -13.62
CA LEU A 304 0.06 11.39 -14.02
C LEU A 304 -0.61 12.36 -13.04
N SER A 305 -1.58 11.89 -12.28
CA SER A 305 -2.35 12.64 -11.28
C SER A 305 -1.70 12.69 -9.90
N ALA A 306 -0.55 12.07 -9.70
CA ALA A 306 0.08 11.97 -8.38
C ALA A 306 1.58 12.29 -8.41
N ALA A 307 2.12 12.58 -7.24
CA ALA A 307 3.56 12.65 -7.02
C ALA A 307 3.90 12.27 -5.58
N ALA A 308 5.11 11.77 -5.37
CA ALA A 308 5.62 11.53 -4.03
C ALA A 308 7.07 12.01 -3.86
N LEU A 309 7.39 12.37 -2.63
CA LEU A 309 8.73 12.72 -2.20
C LEU A 309 9.18 11.68 -1.16
N ILE A 310 10.22 10.92 -1.48
CA ILE A 310 10.76 9.87 -0.61
C ILE A 310 12.09 10.34 -0.03
N PRO A 311 12.18 10.65 1.28
CA PRO A 311 13.45 11.01 1.89
C PRO A 311 14.44 9.84 1.80
N LEU A 312 15.70 10.10 1.41
CA LEU A 312 16.70 9.04 1.21
C LEU A 312 17.23 8.43 2.53
N GLN A 313 16.85 8.99 3.66
CA GLN A 313 17.19 8.49 5.00
C GLN A 313 15.92 8.43 5.84
N PRO A 314 15.80 7.47 6.77
CA PRO A 314 14.75 7.47 7.76
C PRO A 314 14.62 8.82 8.45
N LEU A 315 13.40 9.23 8.71
CA LEU A 315 13.10 10.46 9.44
C LEU A 315 13.46 10.28 10.92
N ARG A 316 13.84 11.36 11.57
CA ARG A 316 14.11 11.34 13.02
C ARG A 316 12.79 11.15 13.78
N SER A 317 12.81 10.31 14.81
CA SER A 317 11.69 10.08 15.71
C SER A 317 11.31 11.35 16.48
N GLY A 318 10.03 11.50 16.84
CA GLY A 318 9.51 12.62 17.63
C GLY A 318 9.70 14.00 17.01
N THR A 319 9.95 14.08 15.71
CA THR A 319 10.36 15.30 15.02
C THR A 319 9.21 15.89 14.19
N ASN A 320 9.01 17.20 14.29
CA ASN A 320 8.06 17.93 13.44
C ASN A 320 8.71 18.26 12.09
N TYR A 321 8.09 17.83 11.03
CA TYR A 321 8.49 18.05 9.65
C TYR A 321 7.54 19.00 8.95
N GLU A 322 8.11 19.92 8.16
CA GLU A 322 7.40 20.87 7.32
C GLU A 322 7.51 20.43 5.85
N VAL A 323 6.39 20.42 5.16
CA VAL A 323 6.30 20.10 3.74
C VAL A 323 5.86 21.31 2.96
N GLN A 324 6.47 21.52 1.80
CA GLN A 324 6.03 22.51 0.82
C GLN A 324 5.88 21.82 -0.54
N PHE A 325 4.70 21.96 -1.14
CA PHE A 325 4.40 21.60 -2.50
C PHE A 325 3.95 22.82 -3.27
N ASP A 326 4.56 23.08 -4.43
CA ASP A 326 4.13 24.06 -5.41
C ASP A 326 4.11 23.38 -6.78
N GLY A 327 3.05 23.56 -7.56
CA GLY A 327 2.87 22.88 -8.85
C GLY A 327 1.59 23.29 -9.55
N TRP A 328 1.11 22.41 -10.43
CA TRP A 328 -0.15 22.62 -11.18
C TRP A 328 -0.93 21.32 -11.25
N VAL A 329 -2.25 21.43 -11.23
CA VAL A 329 -3.19 20.39 -11.65
C VAL A 329 -3.80 20.87 -12.97
N ASP A 330 -3.49 20.21 -14.06
CA ASP A 330 -3.69 20.73 -15.42
C ASP A 330 -3.05 22.14 -15.54
N ASP A 331 -3.85 23.17 -15.76
CA ASP A 331 -3.39 24.57 -15.86
C ASP A 331 -3.63 25.40 -14.59
N LEU A 332 -4.17 24.79 -13.53
CA LEU A 332 -4.45 25.46 -12.27
C LEU A 332 -3.27 25.35 -11.32
N ALA A 333 -2.71 26.50 -10.92
CA ALA A 333 -1.61 26.55 -9.96
C ALA A 333 -2.08 26.10 -8.57
N VAL A 334 -1.27 25.26 -7.92
CA VAL A 334 -1.51 24.73 -6.58
C VAL A 334 -0.30 24.97 -5.70
N SER A 335 -0.53 25.51 -4.50
CA SER A 335 0.50 25.68 -3.48
C SER A 335 -0.04 25.20 -2.14
N GLN A 336 0.69 24.29 -1.50
CA GLN A 336 0.32 23.74 -0.19
C GLN A 336 1.51 23.74 0.74
N ARG A 337 1.25 24.07 2.02
CA ARG A 337 2.21 23.95 3.12
C ARG A 337 1.54 23.30 4.30
N TRP A 338 2.18 22.28 4.84
CA TRP A 338 1.68 21.57 6.02
C TRP A 338 2.82 21.00 6.85
N SER A 339 2.49 20.45 8.00
CA SER A 339 3.45 19.76 8.84
C SER A 339 2.87 18.51 9.43
N PHE A 340 3.72 17.58 9.83
CA PHE A 340 3.39 16.37 10.57
C PHE A 340 4.50 16.06 11.58
N THR A 341 4.23 15.15 12.54
CA THR A 341 5.20 14.73 13.54
C THR A 341 5.38 13.22 13.51
N THR A 342 6.61 12.76 13.48
CA THR A 342 6.95 11.34 13.54
C THR A 342 6.80 10.79 14.96
N ARG A 343 6.60 9.46 15.09
CA ARG A 343 6.60 8.74 16.38
C ARG A 343 8.00 8.44 16.86
#